data_746bc783fddf159964b982ae03095245
#
_entry.id   746bc783fddf159964b982ae03095245
#
_cell.length_a   1.000
_cell.length_b   1.000
_cell.length_c   1.000
_cell.angle_alpha   90.00
_cell.angle_beta   90.00
_cell.angle_gamma   90.00
#
_symmetry.space_group_name_H-M   'P 1'
#
loop_
_entity.id
_entity.type
_entity.pdbx_description
1 polymer ?
#
loop_
_entity_poly.entity_id
_entity_poly.type
_entity_poly.pdbx_seq_one_letter_code
_entity_poly.pdbx_strand_id
1 'polypeptide(L)'
;MCYIWFIKNLKLPQIHLFFFLIFGISITYGQIPTSYYSSAEGLSGTDMKDALNDIIDGHVKFSYTSSNTDVWDILKETDKDTIDPSKVILFYSGWTVDGAQEYNSGSGWTREHVWAKSRGDFGTTQGPGTDVHALRPCDVSVNSARNNRWFDFGEDEYIHSDGPTGCYKNSNTWSWEPRDEVKGDVARMIFYMETRYEGENGELDLVVIDSIPNDNNTNEPIHAKLSVLLQWHTNDPVDDWERNRNDVIYSYQENRNPFIDHPEFVNEIWGSVSSVENHSINKNLE
;
A
#
# COMPACT_ATOMS: atom_id res chain seq x y z
N MET A 1 -6.73 92.74 -0.02
CA MET A 1 -8.02 92.05 0.24
C MET A 1 -7.74 90.55 0.35
N CYS A 2 -7.88 90.02 1.57
CA CYS A 2 -7.62 88.63 1.92
C CYS A 2 -8.59 87.66 1.23
N TYR A 3 -8.09 86.53 0.80
CA TYR A 3 -8.89 85.29 0.79
C TYR A 3 -8.01 84.11 1.32
N ILE A 4 -8.28 83.74 2.57
CA ILE A 4 -7.89 82.51 3.18
C ILE A 4 -9.02 81.53 2.84
N TRP A 5 -8.69 80.38 2.21
CA TRP A 5 -9.68 79.34 2.05
C TRP A 5 -9.18 78.03 2.68
N PHE A 6 -10.06 77.45 3.46
CA PHE A 6 -10.01 76.27 4.31
C PHE A 6 -9.53 75.00 3.60
N ILE A 7 -8.54 74.32 4.14
CA ILE A 7 -8.30 72.90 3.88
C ILE A 7 -9.01 72.10 4.98
N LYS A 8 -10.15 71.53 4.64
CA LYS A 8 -10.88 70.61 5.51
C LYS A 8 -10.24 69.20 5.42
N ASN A 9 -9.95 68.64 6.54
CA ASN A 9 -9.70 67.26 6.92
C ASN A 9 -10.12 66.18 5.93
N LEU A 10 -9.18 65.60 5.22
CA LEU A 10 -9.32 64.28 4.60
C LEU A 10 -8.95 63.22 5.67
N LYS A 11 -9.96 62.47 6.13
CA LYS A 11 -9.73 61.24 6.89
C LYS A 11 -9.34 60.16 5.90
N LEU A 12 -8.10 59.72 5.94
CA LEU A 12 -7.68 58.50 5.24
C LEU A 12 -8.35 57.29 5.88
N PRO A 13 -8.90 56.35 5.09
CA PRO A 13 -9.42 55.11 5.66
C PRO A 13 -8.28 54.27 6.24
N GLN A 14 -8.44 53.82 7.49
CA GLN A 14 -7.57 52.83 8.05
C GLN A 14 -7.72 51.48 7.32
N ILE A 15 -6.74 51.14 6.49
CA ILE A 15 -6.64 49.81 5.89
C ILE A 15 -6.16 48.86 7.01
N HIS A 16 -7.06 48.05 7.54
CA HIS A 16 -6.73 46.97 8.43
C HIS A 16 -6.14 45.83 7.58
N LEU A 17 -4.82 45.73 7.59
CA LEU A 17 -4.11 44.61 6.99
C LEU A 17 -4.31 43.38 7.88
N PHE A 18 -5.25 42.51 7.50
CA PHE A 18 -5.39 41.21 8.12
C PHE A 18 -4.24 40.32 7.64
N PHE A 19 -3.23 40.13 8.50
CA PHE A 19 -2.26 39.06 8.32
C PHE A 19 -2.95 37.72 8.61
N PHE A 20 -3.32 36.98 7.58
CA PHE A 20 -3.62 35.56 7.70
C PHE A 20 -2.31 34.84 7.97
N LEU A 21 -2.06 34.47 9.22
CA LEU A 21 -1.06 33.48 9.55
C LEU A 21 -1.57 32.12 9.02
N ILE A 22 -1.08 31.72 7.86
CA ILE A 22 -1.24 30.34 7.38
C ILE A 22 -0.32 29.49 8.24
N PHE A 23 -0.86 28.84 9.26
CA PHE A 23 -0.19 27.74 9.92
C PHE A 23 -0.14 26.58 8.93
N GLY A 24 0.96 26.46 8.20
CA GLY A 24 1.28 25.24 7.48
C GLY A 24 1.50 24.15 8.53
N ILE A 25 0.59 23.17 8.58
CA ILE A 25 0.83 21.91 9.29
C ILE A 25 1.93 21.21 8.49
N SER A 26 3.17 21.30 8.94
CA SER A 26 4.24 20.47 8.43
C SER A 26 4.01 19.06 9.00
N ILE A 27 3.51 18.15 8.19
CA ILE A 27 3.51 16.73 8.50
C ILE A 27 4.99 16.32 8.43
N THR A 28 5.60 16.05 9.57
CA THR A 28 6.94 15.46 9.62
C THR A 28 6.75 13.96 9.54
N TYR A 29 7.04 13.37 8.38
CA TYR A 29 7.21 11.93 8.24
C TYR A 29 8.39 11.48 9.11
N GLY A 30 8.32 10.27 9.64
CA GLY A 30 9.46 9.65 10.29
C GLY A 30 10.63 9.62 9.30
N GLN A 31 11.81 10.07 9.72
CA GLN A 31 12.98 10.01 8.85
C GLN A 31 13.42 8.56 8.70
N ILE A 32 13.63 8.12 7.47
CA ILE A 32 14.33 6.85 7.21
C ILE A 32 15.64 6.86 7.99
N PRO A 33 15.95 5.83 8.79
CA PRO A 33 17.20 5.80 9.57
C PRO A 33 18.41 5.99 8.66
N THR A 34 19.36 6.80 9.11
CA THR A 34 20.59 7.08 8.34
C THR A 34 21.28 5.77 7.95
N SER A 35 21.60 5.61 6.69
CA SER A 35 22.24 4.42 6.14
C SER A 35 21.40 3.13 6.17
N TYR A 36 20.06 3.21 6.37
CA TYR A 36 19.20 2.03 6.42
C TYR A 36 19.31 1.17 5.15
N TYR A 37 19.39 1.80 3.97
CA TYR A 37 19.52 1.12 2.68
C TYR A 37 20.94 1.14 2.09
N SER A 38 21.97 1.45 2.88
CA SER A 38 23.33 1.67 2.35
C SER A 38 23.95 0.43 1.69
N SER A 39 23.58 -0.80 2.09
CA SER A 39 24.06 -2.03 1.45
C SER A 39 23.43 -2.30 0.09
N ALA A 40 22.29 -1.68 -0.22
CA ALA A 40 21.61 -1.80 -1.51
C ALA A 40 22.03 -0.72 -2.52
N GLU A 41 22.77 0.32 -2.08
CA GLU A 41 23.17 1.42 -2.94
C GLU A 41 24.00 0.95 -4.15
N GLY A 42 23.57 1.32 -5.37
CA GLY A 42 24.28 1.01 -6.62
C GLY A 42 24.14 -0.42 -7.10
N LEU A 43 23.36 -1.25 -6.43
CA LEU A 43 23.00 -2.60 -6.88
C LEU A 43 21.80 -2.56 -7.84
N SER A 44 21.51 -3.69 -8.50
CA SER A 44 20.34 -3.88 -9.34
C SER A 44 20.03 -5.37 -9.49
N GLY A 45 18.80 -5.70 -9.98
CA GLY A 45 18.36 -7.07 -10.18
C GLY A 45 18.39 -7.89 -8.89
N THR A 46 18.83 -9.13 -8.98
CA THR A 46 18.88 -10.07 -7.85
C THR A 46 19.77 -9.56 -6.72
N ASP A 47 20.94 -8.98 -7.02
CA ASP A 47 21.87 -8.47 -6.00
C ASP A 47 21.22 -7.37 -5.15
N MET A 48 20.37 -6.52 -5.74
CA MET A 48 19.61 -5.52 -4.99
C MET A 48 18.50 -6.17 -4.17
N LYS A 49 17.76 -7.13 -4.73
CA LYS A 49 16.69 -7.85 -4.03
C LYS A 49 17.25 -8.55 -2.79
N ASP A 50 18.36 -9.27 -2.93
CA ASP A 50 19.03 -9.97 -1.82
C ASP A 50 19.50 -8.98 -0.74
N ALA A 51 20.12 -7.86 -1.13
CA ALA A 51 20.53 -6.83 -0.18
C ALA A 51 19.35 -6.17 0.55
N LEU A 52 18.22 -5.98 -0.13
CA LEU A 52 16.99 -5.48 0.50
C LEU A 52 16.37 -6.51 1.43
N ASN A 53 16.39 -7.80 1.07
CA ASN A 53 15.96 -8.87 1.97
C ASN A 53 16.77 -8.83 3.28
N ASP A 54 18.09 -8.82 3.21
CA ASP A 54 18.99 -8.73 4.38
C ASP A 54 18.67 -7.52 5.29
N ILE A 55 18.23 -6.40 4.71
CA ILE A 55 17.88 -5.17 5.46
C ILE A 55 16.55 -5.33 6.17
N ILE A 56 15.56 -5.94 5.54
CA ILE A 56 14.19 -6.00 6.04
C ILE A 56 13.82 -7.31 6.72
N ASP A 57 14.73 -8.30 6.70
CA ASP A 57 14.57 -9.58 7.43
C ASP A 57 14.64 -9.38 8.95
N GLY A 58 14.23 -10.39 9.69
CA GLY A 58 14.32 -10.39 11.15
C GLY A 58 13.40 -9.40 11.86
N HIS A 59 12.36 -8.88 11.21
CA HIS A 59 11.40 -7.95 11.79
C HIS A 59 10.68 -8.52 13.01
N VAL A 60 10.20 -7.64 13.91
CA VAL A 60 9.39 -8.03 15.07
C VAL A 60 8.04 -8.57 14.60
N LYS A 61 7.75 -9.83 14.93
CA LYS A 61 6.53 -10.53 14.51
C LYS A 61 5.44 -10.41 15.58
N PHE A 62 4.28 -9.92 15.22
CA PHE A 62 3.10 -9.82 16.09
C PHE A 62 2.17 -11.01 15.90
N SER A 63 1.34 -11.29 16.91
CA SER A 63 0.29 -12.29 16.79
C SER A 63 -0.86 -11.77 15.92
N TYR A 64 -1.50 -12.66 15.17
CA TYR A 64 -2.69 -12.30 14.41
C TYR A 64 -3.81 -11.78 15.32
N THR A 65 -4.08 -12.46 16.44
CA THR A 65 -4.99 -12.03 17.50
C THR A 65 -4.43 -12.42 18.85
N SER A 66 -4.38 -11.50 19.81
CA SER A 66 -3.92 -11.76 21.17
C SER A 66 -4.57 -10.79 22.16
N SER A 67 -4.27 -10.96 23.46
CA SER A 67 -4.63 -10.01 24.51
C SER A 67 -3.60 -8.89 24.71
N ASN A 68 -2.46 -8.98 24.03
CA ASN A 68 -1.44 -7.93 23.95
C ASN A 68 -1.56 -7.24 22.59
N THR A 69 -0.70 -6.27 22.31
CA THR A 69 -0.63 -5.64 20.98
C THR A 69 -0.58 -6.70 19.89
N ASP A 70 -1.48 -6.63 18.95
CA ASP A 70 -1.62 -7.54 17.83
C ASP A 70 -1.87 -6.81 16.51
N VAL A 71 -2.11 -7.58 15.46
CA VAL A 71 -2.35 -7.02 14.11
C VAL A 71 -3.57 -6.09 14.06
N TRP A 72 -4.62 -6.34 14.86
CA TRP A 72 -5.77 -5.44 14.91
C TRP A 72 -5.37 -4.05 15.40
N ASP A 73 -4.61 -4.01 16.50
CA ASP A 73 -4.19 -2.75 17.11
C ASP A 73 -3.30 -1.95 16.17
N ILE A 74 -2.36 -2.63 15.51
CA ILE A 74 -1.44 -1.97 14.59
C ILE A 74 -2.21 -1.42 13.37
N LEU A 75 -3.16 -2.18 12.81
CA LEU A 75 -3.97 -1.71 11.68
C LEU A 75 -4.87 -0.52 12.02
N LYS A 76 -5.34 -0.40 13.26
CA LYS A 76 -6.06 0.79 13.74
C LYS A 76 -5.17 2.04 13.72
N GLU A 77 -3.86 1.87 13.89
CA GLU A 77 -2.91 2.99 13.84
C GLU A 77 -2.45 3.30 12.40
N THR A 78 -2.19 2.26 11.61
CA THR A 78 -1.67 2.41 10.24
C THR A 78 -2.71 2.93 9.27
N ASP A 79 -3.96 2.57 9.46
CA ASP A 79 -5.05 2.84 8.52
C ASP A 79 -6.17 3.69 9.15
N LYS A 80 -5.87 4.45 10.20
CA LYS A 80 -6.83 5.35 10.85
C LYS A 80 -7.24 6.49 9.95
N ASP A 81 -8.51 6.87 10.04
CA ASP A 81 -9.01 8.07 9.37
C ASP A 81 -8.38 9.33 9.98
N THR A 82 -7.82 10.20 9.14
CA THR A 82 -7.20 11.46 9.58
C THR A 82 -8.22 12.50 10.07
N ILE A 83 -9.50 12.37 9.68
CA ILE A 83 -10.58 13.25 10.09
C ILE A 83 -11.22 12.78 11.41
N ASP A 84 -11.44 11.46 11.53
CA ASP A 84 -11.99 10.83 12.72
C ASP A 84 -11.09 9.65 13.15
N PRO A 85 -10.11 9.89 14.05
CA PRO A 85 -9.14 8.87 14.45
C PRO A 85 -9.73 7.65 15.18
N SER A 86 -11.03 7.64 15.52
CA SER A 86 -11.73 6.45 16.02
C SER A 86 -12.10 5.46 14.91
N LYS A 87 -11.95 5.87 13.64
CA LYS A 87 -12.28 5.06 12.47
C LYS A 87 -11.04 4.57 11.74
N VAL A 88 -11.23 3.47 11.00
CA VAL A 88 -10.27 2.95 10.04
C VAL A 88 -10.80 3.10 8.62
N ILE A 89 -9.90 3.28 7.65
CA ILE A 89 -10.22 3.33 6.24
C ILE A 89 -10.09 1.92 5.66
N LEU A 90 -11.15 1.45 4.99
CA LEU A 90 -11.20 0.14 4.37
C LEU A 90 -10.53 0.18 2.99
N PHE A 91 -9.56 -0.67 2.78
CA PHE A 91 -8.62 -0.62 1.67
C PHE A 91 -9.28 -0.58 0.29
N TYR A 92 -10.09 -1.58 -0.03
CA TYR A 92 -10.68 -1.73 -1.36
C TYR A 92 -11.89 -0.82 -1.62
N SER A 93 -12.51 -0.25 -0.61
CA SER A 93 -13.68 0.61 -0.79
C SER A 93 -13.43 2.09 -0.50
N GLY A 94 -12.39 2.40 0.27
CA GLY A 94 -12.14 3.75 0.78
C GLY A 94 -13.15 4.21 1.83
N TRP A 95 -14.07 3.34 2.27
CA TRP A 95 -15.05 3.66 3.30
C TRP A 95 -14.42 3.70 4.68
N THR A 96 -15.01 4.49 5.58
CA THR A 96 -14.56 4.56 6.96
C THR A 96 -15.56 3.88 7.89
N VAL A 97 -15.04 3.07 8.81
CA VAL A 97 -15.84 2.36 9.81
C VAL A 97 -15.24 2.54 11.21
N ASP A 98 -16.03 2.34 12.25
CA ASP A 98 -15.56 2.36 13.63
C ASP A 98 -14.47 1.30 13.82
N GLY A 99 -13.26 1.74 14.17
CA GLY A 99 -12.10 0.89 14.36
C GLY A 99 -12.26 -0.15 15.47
N ALA A 100 -13.15 0.09 16.45
CA ALA A 100 -13.46 -0.87 17.53
C ALA A 100 -14.33 -2.05 17.07
N GLN A 101 -14.93 -2.00 15.87
CA GLN A 101 -15.79 -3.06 15.35
C GLN A 101 -15.00 -4.13 14.58
N GLU A 102 -13.97 -4.68 15.22
CA GLU A 102 -13.22 -5.81 14.69
C GLU A 102 -14.18 -6.98 14.41
N TYR A 103 -14.11 -7.54 13.24
CA TYR A 103 -14.94 -8.62 12.69
C TYR A 103 -16.43 -8.62 13.12
N ASN A 104 -16.74 -8.42 14.38
CA ASN A 104 -18.06 -8.28 14.98
C ASN A 104 -19.10 -9.23 14.36
N SER A 105 -18.82 -10.54 14.35
CA SER A 105 -19.66 -11.58 13.74
C SER A 105 -19.95 -11.35 12.24
N GLY A 106 -19.04 -10.69 11.53
CA GLY A 106 -19.14 -10.39 10.10
C GLY A 106 -19.78 -9.05 9.76
N SER A 107 -20.18 -8.24 10.76
CA SER A 107 -20.74 -6.89 10.56
C SER A 107 -19.73 -5.77 10.77
N GLY A 108 -18.51 -6.09 11.21
CA GLY A 108 -17.39 -5.16 11.33
C GLY A 108 -16.43 -5.26 10.13
N TRP A 109 -15.21 -4.75 10.33
CA TRP A 109 -14.15 -4.89 9.34
C TRP A 109 -13.30 -6.13 9.61
N THR A 110 -12.53 -6.54 8.62
CA THR A 110 -11.61 -7.70 8.71
C THR A 110 -10.22 -7.32 8.21
N ARG A 111 -9.27 -8.24 8.38
CA ARG A 111 -7.89 -8.09 7.90
C ARG A 111 -7.75 -8.79 6.55
N GLU A 112 -7.54 -8.01 5.52
CA GLU A 112 -7.20 -8.48 4.19
C GLU A 112 -5.73 -8.87 4.15
N HIS A 113 -5.44 -10.06 3.63
CA HIS A 113 -4.10 -10.46 3.22
C HIS A 113 -3.94 -10.11 1.74
N VAL A 114 -3.24 -9.02 1.43
CA VAL A 114 -3.03 -8.57 0.06
C VAL A 114 -2.30 -9.63 -0.75
N TRP A 115 -1.23 -10.22 -0.22
CA TRP A 115 -0.79 -11.54 -0.66
C TRP A 115 -1.72 -12.59 -0.06
N ALA A 116 -2.59 -13.17 -0.88
CA ALA A 116 -3.59 -14.11 -0.39
C ALA A 116 -2.93 -15.28 0.38
N LYS A 117 -3.28 -15.44 1.66
CA LYS A 117 -2.65 -16.44 2.55
C LYS A 117 -2.77 -17.90 2.09
N SER A 118 -3.72 -18.20 1.21
CA SER A 118 -3.83 -19.52 0.58
C SER A 118 -2.76 -19.76 -0.50
N ARG A 119 -2.12 -18.69 -1.01
CA ARG A 119 -0.99 -18.79 -1.94
C ARG A 119 0.30 -18.84 -1.13
N GLY A 120 0.76 -20.06 -0.88
CA GLY A 120 1.81 -20.40 0.06
C GLY A 120 1.29 -21.09 1.32
N ASP A 121 -0.04 -21.17 1.51
CA ASP A 121 -0.71 -21.87 2.65
C ASP A 121 -0.15 -21.50 4.04
N PHE A 122 0.25 -20.23 4.22
CA PHE A 122 0.88 -19.77 5.48
C PHE A 122 -0.14 -19.40 6.57
N GLY A 123 -1.41 -19.34 6.26
CA GLY A 123 -2.48 -19.10 7.22
C GLY A 123 -2.36 -17.75 7.94
N THR A 124 -2.42 -17.79 9.28
CA THR A 124 -2.30 -16.63 10.17
C THR A 124 -1.19 -16.83 11.22
N THR A 125 -0.23 -17.68 10.92
CA THR A 125 0.95 -17.90 11.77
C THR A 125 1.87 -16.67 11.68
N GLN A 126 2.64 -16.41 12.74
CA GLN A 126 3.62 -15.32 12.74
C GLN A 126 4.62 -15.48 11.59
N GLY A 127 4.90 -14.38 10.92
CA GLY A 127 5.64 -14.33 9.67
C GLY A 127 4.73 -13.79 8.56
N PRO A 128 4.69 -14.39 7.35
CA PRO A 128 3.92 -13.85 6.22
C PRO A 128 2.41 -13.72 6.52
N GLY A 129 1.88 -14.50 7.48
CA GLY A 129 0.48 -14.43 7.89
C GLY A 129 0.14 -13.28 8.84
N THR A 130 1.12 -12.58 9.37
CA THR A 130 0.92 -11.48 10.34
C THR A 130 1.74 -10.24 10.02
N ASP A 131 2.44 -10.24 8.89
CA ASP A 131 3.23 -9.09 8.46
C ASP A 131 2.31 -7.92 8.08
N VAL A 132 2.40 -6.83 8.84
CA VAL A 132 1.50 -5.69 8.67
C VAL A 132 1.74 -4.96 7.37
N HIS A 133 2.93 -5.05 6.77
CA HIS A 133 3.17 -4.53 5.42
C HIS A 133 2.28 -5.18 4.35
N ALA A 134 1.78 -6.41 4.60
CA ALA A 134 0.90 -7.14 3.69
C ALA A 134 -0.56 -7.22 4.14
N LEU A 135 -0.91 -6.59 5.26
CA LEU A 135 -2.26 -6.63 5.84
C LEU A 135 -2.94 -5.26 5.79
N ARG A 136 -4.25 -5.25 5.50
CA ARG A 136 -5.04 -4.01 5.43
C ARG A 136 -6.45 -4.22 6.02
N PRO A 137 -7.06 -3.19 6.64
CA PRO A 137 -8.48 -3.25 6.98
C PRO A 137 -9.34 -3.39 5.72
N CYS A 138 -10.33 -4.26 5.75
CA CYS A 138 -11.23 -4.50 4.62
C CYS A 138 -12.65 -4.81 5.09
N ASP A 139 -13.65 -4.47 4.28
CA ASP A 139 -15.00 -4.98 4.46
C ASP A 139 -15.03 -6.50 4.31
N VAL A 140 -15.81 -7.20 5.12
CA VAL A 140 -15.86 -8.66 5.13
C VAL A 140 -16.35 -9.24 3.80
N SER A 141 -17.34 -8.60 3.17
CA SER A 141 -17.91 -9.10 1.91
C SER A 141 -17.02 -8.74 0.72
N VAL A 142 -16.37 -7.57 0.74
CA VAL A 142 -15.39 -7.18 -0.28
C VAL A 142 -14.17 -8.12 -0.23
N ASN A 143 -13.67 -8.41 0.98
CA ASN A 143 -12.60 -9.39 1.18
C ASN A 143 -13.02 -10.79 0.66
N SER A 144 -14.25 -11.22 0.96
CA SER A 144 -14.78 -12.49 0.45
C SER A 144 -14.89 -12.51 -1.08
N ALA A 145 -15.25 -11.39 -1.70
CA ALA A 145 -15.33 -11.26 -3.15
C ALA A 145 -13.94 -11.26 -3.80
N ARG A 146 -12.97 -10.58 -3.17
CA ARG A 146 -11.56 -10.61 -3.61
C ARG A 146 -11.01 -12.03 -3.48
N ASN A 147 -11.25 -12.74 -2.38
CA ASN A 147 -10.80 -14.11 -2.16
C ASN A 147 -9.26 -14.26 -2.38
N ASN A 148 -8.84 -15.24 -3.19
CA ASN A 148 -7.43 -15.43 -3.61
C ASN A 148 -7.20 -15.07 -5.09
N ARG A 149 -8.00 -14.13 -5.62
CA ARG A 149 -7.86 -13.70 -7.02
C ARG A 149 -6.50 -13.12 -7.29
N TRP A 150 -6.02 -13.35 -8.50
CA TRP A 150 -4.80 -12.74 -9.00
C TRP A 150 -4.98 -11.23 -9.18
N PHE A 151 -3.95 -10.45 -9.02
CA PHE A 151 -4.00 -9.05 -9.39
C PHE A 151 -3.77 -8.89 -10.88
N ASP A 152 -4.81 -8.55 -11.58
CA ASP A 152 -4.85 -8.26 -13.01
C ASP A 152 -6.11 -7.42 -13.31
N PHE A 153 -6.29 -6.96 -14.52
CA PHE A 153 -7.48 -6.21 -14.92
C PHE A 153 -8.76 -7.02 -14.73
N GLY A 154 -9.81 -6.33 -14.27
CA GLY A 154 -11.15 -6.86 -14.14
C GLY A 154 -12.03 -6.49 -15.34
N GLU A 155 -13.14 -7.20 -15.53
CA GLU A 155 -14.16 -6.88 -16.53
C GLU A 155 -15.44 -6.35 -15.89
N ASP A 156 -15.85 -6.95 -14.78
CA ASP A 156 -17.10 -6.65 -14.08
C ASP A 156 -16.82 -5.81 -12.84
N GLU A 157 -17.43 -4.64 -12.75
CA GLU A 157 -17.37 -3.82 -11.53
C GLU A 157 -17.98 -4.60 -10.37
N TYR A 158 -17.28 -4.61 -9.23
CA TYR A 158 -17.80 -5.19 -8.00
C TYR A 158 -18.63 -4.15 -7.24
N ILE A 159 -19.94 -4.31 -7.31
CA ILE A 159 -20.90 -3.47 -6.58
C ILE A 159 -21.26 -4.15 -5.25
N HIS A 160 -20.95 -3.48 -4.15
CA HIS A 160 -21.37 -3.86 -2.82
C HIS A 160 -22.80 -3.37 -2.53
N SER A 161 -23.50 -3.94 -1.51
CA SER A 161 -24.83 -3.48 -1.12
C SER A 161 -24.87 -2.00 -0.70
N ASP A 162 -23.78 -1.47 -0.18
CA ASP A 162 -23.66 -0.08 0.27
C ASP A 162 -23.20 0.87 -0.83
N GLY A 163 -22.86 0.36 -2.01
CA GLY A 163 -22.51 1.14 -3.19
C GLY A 163 -21.30 0.59 -3.97
N PRO A 164 -20.90 1.30 -5.01
CA PRO A 164 -19.74 0.91 -5.82
C PRO A 164 -18.46 0.99 -5.00
N THR A 165 -17.57 0.00 -5.20
CA THR A 165 -16.25 -0.02 -4.55
C THR A 165 -15.15 0.56 -5.43
N GLY A 166 -15.39 0.74 -6.73
CA GLY A 166 -14.37 1.06 -7.72
C GLY A 166 -13.45 -0.12 -8.08
N CYS A 167 -13.71 -1.30 -7.50
CA CYS A 167 -12.97 -2.51 -7.82
C CYS A 167 -13.66 -3.30 -8.92
N TYR A 168 -12.88 -4.07 -9.69
CA TYR A 168 -13.37 -4.92 -10.76
C TYR A 168 -12.89 -6.35 -10.55
N LYS A 169 -13.61 -7.31 -11.07
CA LYS A 169 -13.25 -8.74 -11.07
C LYS A 169 -13.46 -9.36 -12.44
N ASN A 170 -12.68 -10.38 -12.75
CA ASN A 170 -12.94 -11.26 -13.89
C ASN A 170 -13.04 -12.70 -13.40
N SER A 171 -14.16 -13.33 -13.64
CA SER A 171 -14.41 -14.71 -13.20
C SER A 171 -13.75 -15.74 -14.11
N ASN A 172 -13.43 -15.39 -15.35
CA ASN A 172 -12.77 -16.28 -16.31
C ASN A 172 -11.27 -16.41 -16.01
N THR A 173 -10.60 -15.28 -15.71
CA THR A 173 -9.18 -15.23 -15.36
C THR A 173 -8.93 -15.34 -13.86
N TRP A 174 -9.98 -15.33 -13.04
CA TRP A 174 -9.92 -15.29 -11.60
C TRP A 174 -9.10 -14.12 -11.09
N SER A 175 -9.30 -12.92 -11.67
CA SER A 175 -8.56 -11.71 -11.32
C SER A 175 -9.40 -10.73 -10.50
N TRP A 176 -8.67 -9.84 -9.83
CA TRP A 176 -9.16 -8.70 -9.05
C TRP A 176 -8.36 -7.47 -9.42
N GLU A 177 -9.05 -6.44 -9.82
CA GLU A 177 -8.51 -5.11 -10.05
C GLU A 177 -9.01 -4.20 -8.92
N PRO A 178 -8.14 -3.70 -8.04
CA PRO A 178 -8.52 -2.76 -6.99
C PRO A 178 -8.89 -1.39 -7.60
N ARG A 179 -9.54 -0.55 -6.80
CA ARG A 179 -9.80 0.85 -7.17
C ARG A 179 -8.48 1.58 -7.48
N ASP A 180 -8.55 2.60 -8.32
CA ASP A 180 -7.35 3.25 -8.89
C ASP A 180 -6.41 3.81 -7.82
N GLU A 181 -6.94 4.35 -6.72
CA GLU A 181 -6.19 5.01 -5.66
C GLU A 181 -5.36 4.08 -4.75
N VAL A 182 -5.42 2.76 -4.98
CA VAL A 182 -4.64 1.79 -4.19
C VAL A 182 -3.96 0.72 -5.06
N LYS A 183 -3.92 0.93 -6.36
CA LYS A 183 -3.24 0.01 -7.28
C LYS A 183 -1.73 -0.04 -7.02
N GLY A 184 -1.12 1.12 -6.84
CA GLY A 184 0.29 1.25 -6.50
C GLY A 184 0.61 0.66 -5.12
N ASP A 185 -0.25 0.93 -4.11
CA ASP A 185 -0.13 0.31 -2.78
C ASP A 185 -0.07 -1.21 -2.89
N VAL A 186 -1.05 -1.81 -3.61
CA VAL A 186 -1.08 -3.27 -3.84
C VAL A 186 0.22 -3.75 -4.46
N ALA A 187 0.70 -3.09 -5.51
CA ALA A 187 1.92 -3.48 -6.19
C ALA A 187 3.13 -3.46 -5.23
N ARG A 188 3.31 -2.37 -4.48
CA ARG A 188 4.41 -2.22 -3.51
C ARG A 188 4.31 -3.19 -2.33
N MET A 189 3.10 -3.57 -1.92
CA MET A 189 2.90 -4.61 -0.90
C MET A 189 3.28 -6.00 -1.42
N ILE A 190 2.94 -6.32 -2.67
CA ILE A 190 3.30 -7.60 -3.30
C ILE A 190 4.81 -7.68 -3.54
N PHE A 191 5.46 -6.63 -4.03
CA PHE A 191 6.92 -6.57 -4.19
C PHE A 191 7.65 -6.71 -2.84
N TYR A 192 7.12 -6.08 -1.79
CA TYR A 192 7.65 -6.26 -0.44
C TYR A 192 7.60 -7.73 -0.02
N MET A 193 6.47 -8.41 -0.20
CA MET A 193 6.32 -9.80 0.19
C MET A 193 7.28 -10.73 -0.54
N GLU A 194 7.46 -10.55 -1.85
CA GLU A 194 8.44 -11.31 -2.64
C GLU A 194 9.88 -11.05 -2.20
N THR A 195 10.19 -9.82 -1.78
CA THR A 195 11.55 -9.47 -1.33
C THR A 195 11.80 -9.94 0.09
N ARG A 196 10.80 -9.84 1.00
CA ARG A 196 10.96 -10.22 2.41
C ARG A 196 10.97 -11.72 2.63
N TYR A 197 10.27 -12.48 1.80
CA TYR A 197 10.10 -13.94 1.95
C TYR A 197 10.64 -14.64 0.72
N GLU A 198 11.95 -14.87 0.68
CA GLU A 198 12.67 -15.49 -0.43
C GLU A 198 13.23 -16.89 -0.11
N GLY A 199 12.61 -17.59 0.85
CA GLY A 199 12.88 -19.01 1.13
C GLY A 199 14.04 -19.27 2.08
N GLU A 200 14.69 -18.25 2.60
CA GLU A 200 15.77 -18.42 3.56
C GLU A 200 15.25 -18.82 4.96
N ASN A 201 16.13 -19.42 5.76
CA ASN A 201 15.86 -19.81 7.15
C ASN A 201 14.62 -20.70 7.37
N GLY A 202 14.14 -21.38 6.31
CA GLY A 202 12.95 -22.24 6.33
C GLY A 202 11.64 -21.46 6.22
N GLU A 203 11.68 -20.18 5.86
CA GLU A 203 10.52 -19.40 5.45
C GLU A 203 10.08 -19.77 4.02
N LEU A 204 8.91 -19.29 3.59
CA LEU A 204 8.42 -19.51 2.25
C LEU A 204 9.22 -18.68 1.24
N ASP A 205 9.39 -19.22 0.05
CA ASP A 205 9.85 -18.48 -1.11
C ASP A 205 8.63 -17.97 -1.88
N LEU A 206 8.29 -16.69 -1.69
CA LEU A 206 7.16 -16.04 -2.34
C LEU A 206 7.61 -15.43 -3.66
N VAL A 207 7.00 -15.84 -4.78
CA VAL A 207 7.42 -15.45 -6.12
C VAL A 207 6.31 -14.76 -6.89
N VAL A 208 6.60 -13.61 -7.50
CA VAL A 208 5.70 -12.93 -8.44
C VAL A 208 6.00 -13.42 -9.87
N ILE A 209 4.96 -13.91 -10.53
CA ILE A 209 5.03 -14.42 -11.91
C ILE A 209 4.26 -13.51 -12.86
N ASP A 210 4.58 -13.57 -14.16
CA ASP A 210 3.89 -12.75 -15.17
C ASP A 210 2.81 -13.50 -15.96
N SER A 211 2.51 -14.73 -15.58
CA SER A 211 1.43 -15.51 -16.20
C SER A 211 0.47 -16.03 -15.15
N ILE A 212 -0.84 -15.89 -15.39
CA ILE A 212 -1.87 -16.44 -14.50
C ILE A 212 -1.95 -17.96 -14.72
N PRO A 213 -1.74 -18.79 -13.68
CA PRO A 213 -1.91 -20.22 -13.77
C PRO A 213 -3.36 -20.62 -14.08
N ASN A 214 -3.55 -21.73 -14.80
CA ASN A 214 -4.90 -22.28 -15.06
C ASN A 214 -5.59 -22.81 -13.79
N ASP A 215 -4.84 -23.19 -12.77
CA ASP A 215 -5.37 -23.61 -11.48
C ASP A 215 -5.55 -22.41 -10.55
N ASN A 216 -6.78 -21.95 -10.44
CA ASN A 216 -7.15 -20.84 -9.56
C ASN A 216 -7.06 -21.18 -8.07
N ASN A 217 -7.01 -22.47 -7.71
CA ASN A 217 -6.95 -22.96 -6.34
C ASN A 217 -5.55 -23.43 -5.93
N THR A 218 -4.55 -23.22 -6.78
CA THR A 218 -3.18 -23.56 -6.41
C THR A 218 -2.79 -22.87 -5.09
N ASN A 219 -2.15 -23.62 -4.22
CA ASN A 219 -1.55 -23.11 -2.96
C ASN A 219 -0.03 -22.90 -3.09
N GLU A 220 0.50 -23.00 -4.30
CA GLU A 220 1.89 -22.61 -4.57
C GLU A 220 2.15 -21.19 -4.07
N PRO A 221 3.35 -20.88 -3.56
CA PRO A 221 3.70 -19.58 -3.00
C PRO A 221 3.98 -18.54 -4.09
N ILE A 222 3.03 -18.40 -5.02
CA ILE A 222 3.13 -17.50 -6.17
C ILE A 222 1.99 -16.50 -6.19
N HIS A 223 2.26 -15.31 -6.73
CA HIS A 223 1.23 -14.32 -7.07
C HIS A 223 1.45 -13.76 -8.48
N ALA A 224 0.43 -13.15 -9.08
CA ALA A 224 0.47 -12.56 -10.41
C ALA A 224 -0.29 -11.22 -10.39
N LYS A 225 -0.05 -10.33 -11.33
CA LYS A 225 0.73 -10.47 -12.57
C LYS A 225 1.83 -9.41 -12.56
N LEU A 226 3.09 -9.76 -12.75
CA LEU A 226 4.22 -8.84 -12.64
C LEU A 226 4.08 -7.60 -13.54
N SER A 227 3.78 -7.79 -14.83
CA SER A 227 3.62 -6.66 -15.78
C SER A 227 2.52 -5.68 -15.39
N VAL A 228 1.43 -6.17 -14.81
CA VAL A 228 0.33 -5.34 -14.31
C VAL A 228 0.72 -4.60 -13.03
N LEU A 229 1.39 -5.28 -12.11
CA LEU A 229 1.89 -4.66 -10.88
C LEU A 229 2.91 -3.54 -11.17
N LEU A 230 3.80 -3.73 -12.15
CA LEU A 230 4.73 -2.69 -12.61
C LEU A 230 4.00 -1.48 -13.20
N GLN A 231 2.95 -1.74 -13.98
CA GLN A 231 2.09 -0.67 -14.51
C GLN A 231 1.37 0.09 -13.40
N TRP A 232 0.80 -0.62 -12.42
CA TRP A 232 0.11 -0.01 -11.29
C TRP A 232 1.05 0.81 -10.42
N HIS A 233 2.23 0.28 -10.11
CA HIS A 233 3.27 1.01 -9.38
C HIS A 233 3.63 2.34 -10.06
N THR A 234 3.72 2.35 -11.41
CA THR A 234 4.07 3.54 -12.18
C THR A 234 2.92 4.57 -12.23
N ASN A 235 1.68 4.08 -12.36
CA ASN A 235 0.50 4.94 -12.55
C ASN A 235 -0.07 5.50 -11.25
N ASP A 236 0.20 4.84 -10.13
CA ASP A 236 -0.20 5.24 -8.79
C ASP A 236 1.05 5.37 -7.90
N PRO A 237 1.73 6.53 -7.97
CA PRO A 237 2.96 6.76 -7.23
C PRO A 237 2.73 6.88 -5.73
N VAL A 238 3.77 6.59 -4.95
CA VAL A 238 3.75 6.66 -3.48
C VAL A 238 3.21 7.98 -2.98
N ASP A 239 2.19 7.93 -2.16
CA ASP A 239 1.56 9.09 -1.53
C ASP A 239 1.98 9.27 -0.05
N ASP A 240 1.45 10.29 0.58
CA ASP A 240 1.72 10.61 1.97
C ASP A 240 1.08 9.60 2.95
N TRP A 241 0.00 8.93 2.53
CA TRP A 241 -0.64 7.88 3.30
C TRP A 241 0.26 6.66 3.45
N GLU A 242 0.83 6.18 2.35
CA GLU A 242 1.77 5.06 2.35
C GLU A 242 3.02 5.37 3.16
N ARG A 243 3.58 6.60 3.03
CA ARG A 243 4.75 7.03 3.83
C ARG A 243 4.47 6.99 5.31
N ASN A 244 3.35 7.58 5.74
CA ASN A 244 2.93 7.55 7.13
C ASN A 244 2.71 6.12 7.62
N ARG A 245 2.07 5.27 6.80
CA ARG A 245 1.84 3.88 7.11
C ARG A 245 3.16 3.13 7.31
N ASN A 246 4.14 3.34 6.44
CA ASN A 246 5.48 2.74 6.52
C ASN A 246 6.20 3.15 7.82
N ASP A 247 6.09 4.43 8.21
CA ASP A 247 6.65 4.94 9.46
C ASP A 247 5.99 4.32 10.71
N VAL A 248 4.67 4.18 10.71
CA VAL A 248 3.94 3.55 11.81
C VAL A 248 4.32 2.07 11.93
N ILE A 249 4.37 1.32 10.81
CA ILE A 249 4.77 -0.08 10.83
C ILE A 249 6.20 -0.22 11.35
N TYR A 250 7.12 0.64 10.92
CA TYR A 250 8.49 0.65 11.41
C TYR A 250 8.57 0.77 12.93
N SER A 251 7.69 1.57 13.54
CA SER A 251 7.66 1.72 15.00
C SER A 251 7.24 0.45 15.76
N TYR A 252 6.60 -0.49 15.06
CA TYR A 252 6.17 -1.79 15.60
C TYR A 252 7.07 -2.94 15.14
N GLN A 253 7.25 -3.10 13.82
CA GLN A 253 7.96 -4.23 13.23
C GLN A 253 9.46 -4.03 13.08
N GLU A 254 9.96 -2.80 13.24
CA GLU A 254 11.38 -2.41 13.09
C GLU A 254 11.94 -2.63 11.67
N ASN A 255 11.06 -2.89 10.68
CA ASN A 255 11.41 -2.91 9.27
C ASN A 255 10.52 -1.99 8.45
N ARG A 256 10.94 -1.67 7.23
CA ARG A 256 10.29 -0.73 6.32
C ARG A 256 10.03 -1.41 4.99
N ASN A 257 8.99 -0.97 4.28
CA ASN A 257 8.82 -1.35 2.88
C ASN A 257 9.73 -0.48 2.01
N PRO A 258 10.79 -1.04 1.39
CA PRO A 258 11.75 -0.28 0.60
C PRO A 258 11.12 0.36 -0.65
N PHE A 259 10.06 -0.21 -1.17
CA PHE A 259 9.38 0.28 -2.37
C PHE A 259 8.45 1.47 -2.12
N ILE A 260 8.24 1.82 -0.84
CA ILE A 260 7.61 3.06 -0.41
C ILE A 260 8.67 4.14 -0.19
N ASP A 261 9.78 3.80 0.46
CA ASP A 261 10.86 4.73 0.74
C ASP A 261 11.65 5.11 -0.52
N HIS A 262 11.88 4.13 -1.40
CA HIS A 262 12.64 4.19 -2.65
C HIS A 262 11.87 3.49 -3.77
N PRO A 263 10.82 4.11 -4.31
CA PRO A 263 9.99 3.50 -5.34
C PRO A 263 10.77 3.15 -6.62
N GLU A 264 11.89 3.81 -6.88
CA GLU A 264 12.81 3.50 -7.98
C GLU A 264 13.40 2.08 -7.91
N PHE A 265 13.53 1.48 -6.73
CA PHE A 265 14.06 0.13 -6.56
C PHE A 265 13.22 -0.94 -7.27
N VAL A 266 11.92 -0.70 -7.47
CA VAL A 266 11.08 -1.59 -8.28
C VAL A 266 11.63 -1.73 -9.69
N ASN A 267 11.99 -0.62 -10.33
CA ASN A 267 12.56 -0.65 -11.67
C ASN A 267 14.00 -1.21 -11.69
N GLU A 268 14.77 -1.00 -10.64
CA GLU A 268 16.13 -1.54 -10.51
C GLU A 268 16.12 -3.08 -10.42
N ILE A 269 15.06 -3.66 -9.83
CA ILE A 269 14.93 -5.11 -9.67
C ILE A 269 14.21 -5.74 -10.88
N TRP A 270 13.03 -5.24 -11.26
CA TRP A 270 12.15 -5.89 -12.25
C TRP A 270 12.04 -5.14 -13.59
N GLY A 271 12.55 -3.92 -13.70
CA GLY A 271 12.38 -3.09 -14.90
C GLY A 271 12.99 -3.67 -16.18
N SER A 272 14.07 -4.46 -16.08
CA SER A 272 14.68 -5.13 -17.22
C SER A 272 13.83 -6.25 -17.81
N VAL A 273 12.97 -6.87 -17.02
CA VAL A 273 12.06 -7.94 -17.46
C VAL A 273 10.99 -7.38 -18.41
N SER A 274 10.42 -6.21 -18.08
CA SER A 274 9.44 -5.50 -18.92
C SER A 274 10.00 -5.07 -20.28
N SER A 275 11.30 -4.75 -20.37
CA SER A 275 11.93 -4.31 -21.63
C SER A 275 12.16 -5.44 -22.63
N VAL A 276 12.33 -6.67 -22.14
CA VAL A 276 12.57 -7.85 -23.02
C VAL A 276 11.28 -8.27 -23.71
N GLU A 277 10.14 -8.23 -23.04
CA GLU A 277 8.84 -8.58 -23.66
C GLU A 277 8.39 -7.54 -24.69
N ASN A 278 8.57 -6.26 -24.43
CA ASN A 278 8.27 -5.20 -25.41
C ASN A 278 9.13 -5.28 -26.67
N HIS A 279 10.36 -5.79 -26.58
CA HIS A 279 11.24 -5.97 -27.74
C HIS A 279 10.84 -7.16 -28.59
N SER A 280 10.26 -8.21 -28.01
CA SER A 280 9.76 -9.38 -28.75
C SER A 280 8.42 -9.11 -29.44
N ILE A 281 7.54 -8.27 -28.86
CA ILE A 281 6.28 -7.87 -29.48
C ILE A 281 6.51 -7.01 -30.73
N ASN A 282 7.45 -6.07 -30.68
CA ASN A 282 7.77 -5.18 -31.81
C ASN A 282 8.48 -5.90 -32.98
N LYS A 283 9.15 -7.04 -32.76
CA LYS A 283 9.76 -7.84 -33.83
C LYS A 283 8.78 -8.73 -34.61
N ASN A 284 7.58 -8.94 -34.09
CA ASN A 284 6.54 -9.73 -34.74
C ASN A 284 5.52 -8.87 -35.52
N LEU A 285 5.73 -7.56 -35.63
CA LEU A 285 4.89 -6.60 -36.33
C LEU A 285 5.57 -5.96 -37.55
N GLU A 286 6.79 -6.36 -37.90
CA GLU A 286 7.47 -6.08 -39.17
C GLU A 286 7.46 -7.34 -40.07
#